data_48bb284611bef74312dc9e148e2057a0
#
_entry.id   48bb284611bef74312dc9e148e2057a0
#
_cell.length_a   1.000
_cell.length_b   1.000
_cell.length_c   1.000
_cell.angle_alpha   90.00
_cell.angle_beta   90.00
_cell.angle_gamma   90.00
#
_symmetry.space_group_name_H-M   'P 1'
#
loop_
_entity.id
_entity.type
_entity.pdbx_description
1 polymer ?
#
loop_
_entity_poly.entity_id
_entity_poly.type
_entity_poly.pdbx_seq_one_letter_code
_entity_poly.pdbx_strand_id
1 'polypeptide(L)'
;YEIGVRLVGSEMCIRDSKLVGYVDLRDLLSAPRNTKLREIMDDQVVSVEPETDQEEVAQIVSKYDLQAVPVVSKKAMILGIITVDDIIDVLQEEHDEDIAHLGGVSAEEGMDTKWIDSVRLRLPWLVINLLTAFLASFTVKIFEGTIAKAVALSATMTIVSGMGGNAGTQTMSILVRELASGSLNFKEDWRALMKEILLGVVDGAAIGLITGCLLYTSPSPRDGLLS
;
A
#
# COMPACT_ATOMS: atom_id res chain seq x y z
N TYR A 1 11.91 -4.58 -42.89
CA TYR A 1 11.53 -4.59 -41.48
C TYR A 1 12.68 -3.96 -40.71
N GLU A 2 12.49 -2.77 -40.15
CA GLU A 2 13.45 -2.19 -39.23
C GLU A 2 13.25 -2.88 -37.88
N ILE A 3 14.28 -3.54 -37.39
CA ILE A 3 14.35 -4.08 -36.03
C ILE A 3 14.75 -2.90 -35.16
N GLY A 4 13.77 -2.29 -34.52
CA GLY A 4 14.03 -1.17 -33.61
C GLY A 4 13.96 -1.62 -32.17
N VAL A 5 14.98 -1.27 -31.43
CA VAL A 5 15.17 -1.43 -29.98
C VAL A 5 15.39 -2.88 -29.52
N ARG A 6 16.63 -3.15 -29.14
CA ARG A 6 17.09 -4.41 -28.58
C ARG A 6 16.67 -4.50 -27.12
N LEU A 7 15.79 -5.44 -26.81
CA LEU A 7 15.46 -5.83 -25.44
C LEU A 7 16.31 -7.01 -25.00
N VAL A 8 16.60 -7.10 -23.71
CA VAL A 8 17.28 -8.25 -23.12
C VAL A 8 16.37 -9.46 -23.23
N GLY A 9 16.61 -10.31 -24.23
CA GLY A 9 15.90 -11.57 -24.44
C GLY A 9 14.74 -11.55 -25.44
N SER A 10 14.31 -10.39 -25.94
CA SER A 10 13.26 -10.31 -26.97
C SER A 10 13.47 -9.12 -27.92
N GLU A 11 12.92 -9.19 -29.12
CA GLU A 11 12.99 -8.14 -30.13
C GLU A 11 11.57 -7.70 -30.49
N MET A 12 11.33 -6.38 -30.53
CA MET A 12 10.05 -5.83 -30.94
C MET A 12 9.98 -5.68 -32.46
N CYS A 13 8.88 -6.15 -33.04
CA CYS A 13 8.58 -5.98 -34.45
C CYS A 13 7.80 -4.67 -34.66
N ILE A 14 8.39 -3.74 -35.41
CA ILE A 14 7.84 -2.42 -35.68
C ILE A 14 7.62 -2.27 -37.19
N ARG A 15 6.49 -1.75 -37.56
CA ARG A 15 6.19 -1.33 -38.93
C ARG A 15 5.65 0.08 -38.92
N ASP A 16 6.31 0.99 -39.64
CA ASP A 16 5.91 2.40 -39.73
C ASP A 16 5.70 3.04 -38.35
N SER A 17 6.64 2.77 -37.40
CA SER A 17 6.59 3.15 -36.00
C SER A 17 5.44 2.53 -35.17
N LYS A 18 4.67 1.60 -35.74
CA LYS A 18 3.63 0.86 -35.02
C LYS A 18 4.13 -0.48 -34.52
N LEU A 19 3.77 -0.80 -33.30
CA LEU A 19 4.01 -2.11 -32.71
C LEU A 19 3.13 -3.14 -33.41
N VAL A 20 3.72 -4.22 -33.92
CA VAL A 20 3.03 -5.28 -34.66
C VAL A 20 3.11 -6.62 -33.92
N GLY A 21 4.16 -6.82 -33.14
CA GLY A 21 4.40 -8.06 -32.42
C GLY A 21 5.74 -8.01 -31.68
N TYR A 22 6.05 -9.08 -30.99
CA TYR A 22 7.38 -9.31 -30.42
C TYR A 22 7.89 -10.70 -30.76
N VAL A 23 9.20 -10.89 -30.72
CA VAL A 23 9.86 -12.17 -30.95
C VAL A 23 10.83 -12.42 -29.81
N ASP A 24 10.75 -13.60 -29.20
CA ASP A 24 11.75 -14.01 -28.22
C ASP A 24 13.09 -14.27 -28.91
N LEU A 25 14.19 -13.84 -28.28
CA LEU A 25 15.54 -14.03 -28.81
C LEU A 25 15.84 -15.51 -29.02
N ARG A 26 15.33 -16.40 -28.20
CA ARG A 26 15.46 -17.85 -28.33
C ARG A 26 14.83 -18.33 -29.63
N ASP A 27 13.64 -17.89 -29.94
CA ASP A 27 12.91 -18.28 -31.16
C ASP A 27 13.60 -17.72 -32.39
N LEU A 28 14.09 -16.47 -32.30
CA LEU A 28 14.87 -15.85 -33.36
C LEU A 28 16.16 -16.62 -33.66
N LEU A 29 16.90 -17.10 -32.64
CA LEU A 29 18.12 -17.85 -32.78
C LEU A 29 17.89 -19.29 -33.21
N SER A 30 16.75 -19.87 -32.89
CA SER A 30 16.38 -21.26 -33.22
C SER A 30 15.72 -21.40 -34.58
N ALA A 31 15.22 -20.28 -35.15
CA ALA A 31 14.52 -20.30 -36.41
C ALA A 31 15.45 -20.64 -37.61
N PRO A 32 14.98 -21.37 -38.60
CA PRO A 32 15.70 -21.63 -39.86
C PRO A 32 16.05 -20.31 -40.57
N ARG A 33 17.20 -20.27 -41.25
CA ARG A 33 17.79 -19.05 -41.86
C ARG A 33 16.86 -18.23 -42.79
N ASN A 34 15.82 -18.85 -43.32
CA ASN A 34 14.88 -18.20 -44.26
C ASN A 34 13.47 -17.97 -43.70
N THR A 35 13.28 -18.16 -42.40
CA THR A 35 11.98 -17.93 -41.74
C THR A 35 11.69 -16.45 -41.66
N LYS A 36 10.48 -16.04 -42.02
CA LYS A 36 10.06 -14.65 -41.93
C LYS A 36 9.71 -14.35 -40.46
N LEU A 37 10.09 -13.18 -39.95
CA LEU A 37 9.76 -12.73 -38.59
C LEU A 37 8.27 -12.87 -38.25
N ARG A 38 7.39 -12.63 -39.22
CA ARG A 38 5.93 -12.76 -39.06
C ARG A 38 5.48 -14.21 -38.74
N GLU A 39 6.27 -15.20 -39.02
CA GLU A 39 5.96 -16.62 -38.78
C GLU A 39 6.35 -17.06 -37.37
N ILE A 40 7.22 -16.30 -36.70
CA ILE A 40 7.76 -16.59 -35.35
C ILE A 40 7.38 -15.51 -34.31
N MET A 41 6.78 -14.40 -34.73
CA MET A 41 6.38 -13.34 -33.81
C MET A 41 5.07 -13.69 -33.12
N ASP A 42 4.94 -13.25 -31.87
CA ASP A 42 3.67 -13.16 -31.16
C ASP A 42 3.02 -11.79 -31.43
N ASP A 43 1.76 -11.79 -31.82
CA ASP A 43 0.97 -10.59 -32.11
C ASP A 43 0.17 -10.10 -30.87
N GLN A 44 0.13 -10.89 -29.80
CA GLN A 44 -0.53 -10.54 -28.54
C GLN A 44 0.43 -9.78 -27.61
N VAL A 45 0.82 -8.59 -27.98
CA VAL A 45 1.75 -7.78 -27.20
C VAL A 45 1.02 -7.05 -26.09
N VAL A 46 1.41 -7.30 -24.85
CA VAL A 46 1.01 -6.48 -23.71
C VAL A 46 1.75 -5.16 -23.80
N SER A 47 1.01 -4.06 -23.85
CA SER A 47 1.55 -2.70 -23.97
C SER A 47 0.79 -1.75 -23.04
N VAL A 48 1.43 -0.65 -22.66
CA VAL A 48 0.85 0.37 -21.78
C VAL A 48 0.83 1.73 -22.46
N GLU A 49 -0.07 2.61 -22.02
CA GLU A 49 -0.13 4.01 -22.47
C GLU A 49 0.80 4.89 -21.61
N PRO A 50 1.25 6.06 -22.10
CA PRO A 50 2.13 6.95 -21.35
C PRO A 50 1.52 7.52 -20.07
N GLU A 51 0.18 7.57 -20.01
CA GLU A 51 -0.57 8.08 -18.86
C GLU A 51 -0.94 6.97 -17.87
N THR A 52 -0.57 5.71 -18.12
CA THR A 52 -0.80 4.59 -17.19
C THR A 52 0.04 4.79 -15.93
N ASP A 53 -0.58 4.58 -14.77
CA ASP A 53 0.06 4.68 -13.48
C ASP A 53 1.23 3.70 -13.37
N GLN A 54 2.33 4.13 -12.74
CA GLN A 54 3.54 3.33 -12.63
C GLN A 54 3.33 2.05 -11.81
N GLU A 55 2.48 2.10 -10.78
CA GLU A 55 2.11 0.94 -9.98
C GLU A 55 1.33 -0.09 -10.82
N GLU A 56 0.39 0.36 -11.67
CA GLU A 56 -0.35 -0.51 -12.59
C GLU A 56 0.60 -1.18 -13.60
N VAL A 57 1.59 -0.43 -14.11
CA VAL A 57 2.62 -1.00 -15.00
C VAL A 57 3.42 -2.07 -14.28
N ALA A 58 3.84 -1.85 -13.05
CA ALA A 58 4.57 -2.83 -12.24
C ALA A 58 3.73 -4.10 -12.01
N GLN A 59 2.44 -3.97 -11.73
CA GLN A 59 1.52 -5.10 -11.60
C GLN A 59 1.38 -5.89 -12.91
N ILE A 60 1.31 -5.21 -14.06
CA ILE A 60 1.26 -5.85 -15.38
C ILE A 60 2.54 -6.65 -15.64
N VAL A 61 3.72 -6.04 -15.40
CA VAL A 61 5.02 -6.71 -15.56
C VAL A 61 5.10 -7.96 -14.70
N SER A 62 4.72 -7.86 -13.44
CA SER A 62 4.70 -8.98 -12.49
C SER A 62 3.71 -10.07 -12.88
N LYS A 63 2.51 -9.70 -13.34
CA LYS A 63 1.44 -10.63 -13.70
C LYS A 63 1.76 -11.48 -14.92
N TYR A 64 2.46 -10.89 -15.89
CA TYR A 64 2.77 -11.54 -17.17
C TYR A 64 4.23 -11.99 -17.29
N ASP A 65 5.01 -11.88 -16.19
CA ASP A 65 6.45 -12.22 -16.15
C ASP A 65 7.25 -11.56 -17.29
N LEU A 66 6.95 -10.29 -17.58
CA LEU A 66 7.55 -9.56 -18.68
C LEU A 66 8.94 -9.04 -18.32
N GLN A 67 9.90 -9.15 -19.23
CA GLN A 67 11.22 -8.51 -19.07
C GLN A 67 11.23 -7.04 -19.47
N ALA A 68 10.28 -6.63 -20.30
CA ALA A 68 10.05 -5.26 -20.70
C ALA A 68 8.66 -5.08 -21.29
N VAL A 69 8.11 -3.86 -21.17
CA VAL A 69 6.81 -3.49 -21.69
C VAL A 69 6.94 -2.32 -22.65
N PRO A 70 6.43 -2.41 -23.88
CA PRO A 70 6.37 -1.30 -24.81
C PRO A 70 5.34 -0.26 -24.36
N VAL A 71 5.73 1.01 -24.41
CA VAL A 71 4.84 2.15 -24.22
C VAL A 71 4.34 2.60 -25.60
N VAL A 72 3.03 2.61 -25.79
CA VAL A 72 2.42 2.95 -27.08
C VAL A 72 1.46 4.12 -26.94
N SER A 73 1.41 4.96 -27.98
CA SER A 73 0.40 6.00 -28.06
C SER A 73 -0.98 5.42 -28.42
N LYS A 74 -2.05 6.19 -28.27
CA LYS A 74 -3.42 5.86 -28.70
C LYS A 74 -3.54 5.44 -30.19
N LYS A 75 -2.50 5.71 -30.99
CA LYS A 75 -2.39 5.28 -32.40
C LYS A 75 -1.53 4.03 -32.57
N ALA A 76 -1.23 3.31 -31.49
CA ALA A 76 -0.34 2.15 -31.44
C ALA A 76 1.10 2.44 -31.92
N MET A 77 1.54 3.70 -31.89
CA MET A 77 2.93 4.05 -32.18
C MET A 77 3.78 3.86 -30.92
N ILE A 78 4.91 3.20 -31.08
CA ILE A 78 5.89 3.02 -30.02
C ILE A 78 6.49 4.36 -29.60
N LEU A 79 6.46 4.66 -28.32
CA LEU A 79 7.05 5.85 -27.70
C LEU A 79 8.33 5.51 -26.94
N GLY A 80 8.39 4.31 -26.38
CA GLY A 80 9.52 3.82 -25.60
C GLY A 80 9.26 2.41 -25.08
N ILE A 81 10.11 1.97 -24.20
CA ILE A 81 10.00 0.72 -23.46
C ILE A 81 10.31 0.96 -22.00
N ILE A 82 9.69 0.19 -21.14
CA ILE A 82 9.99 0.12 -19.71
C ILE A 82 10.58 -1.25 -19.46
N THR A 83 11.73 -1.32 -18.84
CA THR A 83 12.44 -2.57 -18.55
C THR A 83 12.20 -3.01 -17.11
N VAL A 84 12.45 -4.29 -16.80
CA VAL A 84 12.20 -4.82 -15.44
C VAL A 84 13.06 -4.16 -14.37
N ASP A 85 14.25 -3.66 -14.73
CA ASP A 85 15.11 -2.89 -13.82
C ASP A 85 14.48 -1.54 -13.43
N ASP A 86 13.87 -0.82 -14.38
CA ASP A 86 13.10 0.39 -14.08
C ASP A 86 11.90 0.08 -13.16
N ILE A 87 11.24 -1.06 -13.37
CA ILE A 87 10.10 -1.50 -12.54
C ILE A 87 10.53 -1.84 -11.11
N ILE A 88 11.74 -2.38 -10.92
CA ILE A 88 12.25 -2.65 -9.56
C ILE A 88 12.44 -1.34 -8.79
N ASP A 89 12.96 -0.31 -9.44
CA ASP A 89 13.12 1.01 -8.83
C ASP A 89 11.75 1.63 -8.47
N VAL A 90 10.78 1.54 -9.38
CA VAL A 90 9.39 1.99 -9.12
C VAL A 90 8.78 1.25 -7.93
N LEU A 91 8.89 -0.08 -7.87
CA LEU A 91 8.37 -0.86 -6.75
C LEU A 91 8.99 -0.45 -5.41
N GLN A 92 10.28 -0.10 -5.42
CA GLN A 92 10.95 0.38 -4.21
C GLN A 92 10.43 1.76 -3.80
N GLU A 93 10.26 2.68 -4.75
CA GLU A 93 9.70 4.01 -4.48
C GLU A 93 8.28 3.92 -3.91
N GLU A 94 7.40 3.10 -4.50
CA GLU A 94 6.03 2.88 -4.01
C GLU A 94 6.02 2.28 -2.60
N HIS A 95 6.88 1.30 -2.32
CA HIS A 95 7.00 0.73 -0.98
C HIS A 95 7.46 1.74 0.05
N ASP A 96 8.42 2.59 -0.30
CA ASP A 96 8.93 3.65 0.60
C ASP A 96 7.83 4.70 0.86
N GLU A 97 7.02 5.04 -0.15
CA GLU A 97 5.86 5.92 -0.03
C GLU A 97 4.79 5.33 0.88
N ASP A 98 4.42 4.07 0.70
CA ASP A 98 3.47 3.36 1.53
C ASP A 98 3.89 3.33 3.00
N ILE A 99 5.17 3.04 3.28
CA ILE A 99 5.73 3.05 4.64
C ILE A 99 5.67 4.45 5.24
N ALA A 100 6.01 5.49 4.48
CA ALA A 100 5.94 6.87 4.93
C ALA A 100 4.50 7.28 5.27
N HIS A 101 3.55 6.93 4.43
CA HIS A 101 2.13 7.21 4.61
C HIS A 101 1.54 6.51 5.83
N LEU A 102 1.98 5.29 6.17
CA LEU A 102 1.60 4.61 7.42
C LEU A 102 1.98 5.43 8.67
N GLY A 103 3.13 6.12 8.61
CA GLY A 103 3.59 7.03 9.66
C GLY A 103 3.00 8.45 9.58
N GLY A 104 2.22 8.76 8.55
CA GLY A 104 1.73 10.14 8.29
C GLY A 104 2.85 11.12 7.92
N VAL A 105 3.90 10.61 7.29
CA VAL A 105 5.07 11.36 6.82
C VAL A 105 5.05 11.37 5.28
N SER A 106 5.60 12.41 4.66
CA SER A 106 5.79 12.43 3.21
C SER A 106 6.98 11.58 2.80
N ALA A 107 6.87 10.82 1.69
CA ALA A 107 7.98 10.06 1.11
C ALA A 107 9.16 10.95 0.68
N GLU A 108 8.90 12.23 0.40
CA GLU A 108 9.95 13.21 0.05
C GLU A 108 10.85 13.57 1.24
N GLU A 109 10.47 13.18 2.47
CA GLU A 109 11.22 13.52 3.68
C GLU A 109 12.32 12.50 3.97
N GLY A 110 13.58 12.91 3.74
CA GLY A 110 14.78 12.15 4.07
C GLY A 110 15.51 12.66 5.33
N MET A 111 16.50 11.91 5.80
CA MET A 111 17.33 12.32 6.95
C MET A 111 18.08 13.62 6.73
N ASP A 112 18.36 13.98 5.47
CA ASP A 112 19.09 15.19 5.08
C ASP A 112 18.16 16.41 4.87
N THR A 113 16.84 16.23 5.02
CA THR A 113 15.86 17.31 4.86
C THR A 113 16.04 18.36 5.96
N LYS A 114 15.99 19.63 5.58
CA LYS A 114 16.11 20.72 6.54
C LYS A 114 14.94 20.69 7.53
N TRP A 115 15.21 20.94 8.80
CA TRP A 115 14.22 20.88 9.87
C TRP A 115 12.96 21.75 9.63
N ILE A 116 13.11 22.91 8.96
CA ILE A 116 11.98 23.79 8.62
C ILE A 116 11.04 23.12 7.60
N ASP A 117 11.61 22.44 6.62
CA ASP A 117 10.86 21.74 5.57
C ASP A 117 10.18 20.49 6.15
N SER A 118 10.87 19.75 7.02
CA SER A 118 10.27 18.64 7.79
C SER A 118 9.06 19.09 8.62
N VAL A 119 9.14 20.25 9.31
CA VAL A 119 8.00 20.79 10.05
C VAL A 119 6.82 21.08 9.12
N ARG A 120 7.06 21.68 7.95
CA ARG A 120 6.02 22.00 6.99
C ARG A 120 5.32 20.74 6.42
N LEU A 121 6.09 19.67 6.20
CA LEU A 121 5.56 18.40 5.68
C LEU A 121 4.72 17.68 6.74
N ARG A 122 5.15 17.65 8.00
CA ARG A 122 4.47 16.92 9.09
C ARG A 122 3.31 17.69 9.74
N LEU A 123 3.40 19.03 9.78
CA LEU A 123 2.46 19.86 10.51
C LEU A 123 0.98 19.68 10.08
N PRO A 124 0.64 19.59 8.78
CA PRO A 124 -0.74 19.39 8.36
C PRO A 124 -1.37 18.12 8.95
N TRP A 125 -0.63 17.01 8.92
CA TRP A 125 -1.07 15.73 9.48
C TRP A 125 -1.23 15.80 11.01
N LEU A 126 -0.27 16.43 11.69
CA LEU A 126 -0.36 16.65 13.15
C LEU A 126 -1.54 17.53 13.56
N VAL A 127 -1.90 18.54 12.76
CA VAL A 127 -3.08 19.38 13.00
C VAL A 127 -4.38 18.57 12.84
N ILE A 128 -4.47 17.69 11.84
CA ILE A 128 -5.62 16.78 11.68
C ILE A 128 -5.74 15.86 12.89
N ASN A 129 -4.62 15.26 13.33
CA ASN A 129 -4.59 14.43 14.53
C ASN A 129 -4.96 15.20 15.80
N LEU A 130 -4.50 16.45 15.92
CA LEU A 130 -4.89 17.33 17.03
C LEU A 130 -6.40 17.58 17.04
N LEU A 131 -7.01 17.82 15.87
CA LEU A 131 -8.45 18.03 15.76
C LEU A 131 -9.24 16.79 16.21
N THR A 132 -8.82 15.60 15.81
CA THR A 132 -9.46 14.34 16.26
C THR A 132 -9.28 14.13 17.76
N ALA A 133 -8.11 14.46 18.32
CA ALA A 133 -7.85 14.40 19.75
C ALA A 133 -8.75 15.38 20.54
N PHE A 134 -8.98 16.59 20.02
CA PHE A 134 -9.95 17.54 20.62
C PHE A 134 -11.38 17.00 20.61
N LEU A 135 -11.80 16.36 19.52
CA LEU A 135 -13.12 15.74 19.45
C LEU A 135 -13.30 14.63 20.49
N ALA A 136 -12.28 13.78 20.65
CA ALA A 136 -12.25 12.74 21.68
C ALA A 136 -12.29 13.34 23.08
N SER A 137 -11.47 14.37 23.35
CA SER A 137 -11.43 15.08 24.63
C SER A 137 -12.77 15.76 24.98
N PHE A 138 -13.43 16.35 23.98
CA PHE A 138 -14.76 16.93 24.16
C PHE A 138 -15.80 15.87 24.56
N THR A 139 -15.74 14.68 23.94
CA THR A 139 -16.61 13.54 24.30
C THR A 139 -16.38 13.12 25.75
N VAL A 140 -15.12 12.98 26.17
CA VAL A 140 -14.76 12.66 27.57
C VAL A 140 -15.31 13.70 28.54
N LYS A 141 -15.24 14.98 28.21
CA LYS A 141 -15.76 16.09 29.05
C LYS A 141 -17.27 15.99 29.28
N ILE A 142 -18.04 15.54 28.30
CA ILE A 142 -19.51 15.34 28.47
C ILE A 142 -19.79 14.32 29.57
N PHE A 143 -18.94 13.31 29.74
CA PHE A 143 -19.10 12.23 30.72
C PHE A 143 -18.26 12.43 31.99
N GLU A 144 -17.64 13.58 32.19
CA GLU A 144 -16.77 13.90 33.33
C GLU A 144 -17.40 13.56 34.69
N GLY A 145 -18.69 13.92 34.89
CA GLY A 145 -19.40 13.60 36.13
C GLY A 145 -19.59 12.11 36.41
N THR A 146 -19.62 11.29 35.39
CA THR A 146 -19.69 9.81 35.53
C THR A 146 -18.30 9.21 35.80
N ILE A 147 -17.29 9.74 35.13
CA ILE A 147 -15.88 9.30 35.27
C ILE A 147 -15.36 9.63 36.67
N ALA A 148 -15.70 10.81 37.22
CA ALA A 148 -15.33 11.26 38.57
C ALA A 148 -15.87 10.32 39.66
N LYS A 149 -17.00 9.64 39.42
CA LYS A 149 -17.60 8.69 40.38
C LYS A 149 -16.94 7.32 40.39
N ALA A 150 -16.23 6.98 39.34
CA ALA A 150 -15.59 5.69 39.15
C ALA A 150 -14.15 5.85 38.64
N VAL A 151 -13.21 5.97 39.57
CA VAL A 151 -11.76 6.16 39.24
C VAL A 151 -11.23 5.05 38.34
N ALA A 152 -11.71 3.81 38.50
CA ALA A 152 -11.35 2.69 37.63
C ALA A 152 -11.68 2.95 36.15
N LEU A 153 -12.68 3.79 35.86
CA LEU A 153 -13.08 4.13 34.51
C LEU A 153 -12.02 4.96 33.78
N SER A 154 -11.31 5.83 34.50
CA SER A 154 -10.23 6.65 33.91
C SER A 154 -9.04 5.78 33.47
N ALA A 155 -8.70 4.75 34.25
CA ALA A 155 -7.65 3.79 33.90
C ALA A 155 -8.05 2.93 32.69
N THR A 156 -9.30 2.46 32.64
CA THR A 156 -9.80 1.69 31.48
C THR A 156 -9.83 2.51 30.19
N MET A 157 -10.14 3.80 30.25
CA MET A 157 -10.13 4.67 29.06
C MET A 157 -8.76 4.70 28.38
N THR A 158 -7.69 4.82 29.17
CA THR A 158 -6.31 4.81 28.62
C THR A 158 -5.98 3.48 27.97
N ILE A 159 -6.37 2.36 28.60
CA ILE A 159 -6.16 1.01 28.06
C ILE A 159 -6.94 0.83 26.74
N VAL A 160 -8.22 1.16 26.73
CA VAL A 160 -9.08 1.02 25.55
C VAL A 160 -8.58 1.89 24.39
N SER A 161 -8.20 3.15 24.67
CA SER A 161 -7.65 4.06 23.65
C SER A 161 -6.33 3.52 23.06
N GLY A 162 -5.41 3.06 23.92
CA GLY A 162 -4.13 2.49 23.47
C GLY A 162 -4.29 1.21 22.66
N MET A 163 -5.15 0.31 23.11
CA MET A 163 -5.41 -0.95 22.41
C MET A 163 -6.18 -0.74 21.11
N GLY A 164 -7.13 0.21 21.09
CA GLY A 164 -7.83 0.60 19.85
C GLY A 164 -6.89 1.18 18.79
N GLY A 165 -5.92 2.01 19.21
CA GLY A 165 -4.88 2.52 18.32
C GLY A 165 -4.00 1.40 17.75
N ASN A 166 -3.56 0.45 18.59
CA ASN A 166 -2.76 -0.69 18.16
C ASN A 166 -3.53 -1.58 17.17
N ALA A 167 -4.79 -1.91 17.45
CA ALA A 167 -5.64 -2.70 16.55
C ALA A 167 -5.84 -1.99 15.21
N GLY A 168 -6.10 -0.66 15.24
CA GLY A 168 -6.21 0.15 14.04
C GLY A 168 -4.95 0.14 13.18
N THR A 169 -3.77 0.25 13.80
CA THR A 169 -2.48 0.16 13.09
C THR A 169 -2.24 -1.21 12.49
N GLN A 170 -2.63 -2.30 13.18
CA GLN A 170 -2.50 -3.66 12.65
C GLN A 170 -3.39 -3.87 11.41
N THR A 171 -4.66 -3.47 11.48
CA THR A 171 -5.58 -3.54 10.33
C THR A 171 -5.08 -2.67 9.17
N MET A 172 -4.61 -1.44 9.44
CA MET A 172 -4.07 -0.54 8.43
C MET A 172 -2.86 -1.15 7.72
N SER A 173 -1.91 -1.74 8.47
CA SER A 173 -0.72 -2.38 7.89
C SER A 173 -1.06 -3.56 6.98
N ILE A 174 -2.11 -4.33 7.31
CA ILE A 174 -2.59 -5.42 6.46
C ILE A 174 -3.24 -4.86 5.19
N LEU A 175 -4.11 -3.86 5.34
CA LEU A 175 -4.85 -3.28 4.21
C LEU A 175 -3.92 -2.59 3.21
N VAL A 176 -2.94 -1.81 3.68
CA VAL A 176 -1.94 -1.15 2.80
C VAL A 176 -1.15 -2.21 2.02
N ARG A 177 -0.69 -3.27 2.70
CA ARG A 177 0.02 -4.37 2.01
C ARG A 177 -0.82 -5.06 0.94
N GLU A 178 -2.10 -5.33 1.21
CA GLU A 178 -3.00 -5.97 0.25
C GLU A 178 -3.35 -5.03 -0.91
N LEU A 179 -3.41 -3.71 -0.66
CA LEU A 179 -3.59 -2.70 -1.70
C LEU A 179 -2.36 -2.62 -2.61
N ALA A 180 -1.17 -2.48 -2.03
CA ALA A 180 0.09 -2.43 -2.75
C ALA A 180 0.35 -3.69 -3.60
N SER A 181 -0.17 -4.85 -3.18
CA SER A 181 -0.10 -6.08 -3.99
C SER A 181 -1.14 -6.16 -5.10
N GLY A 182 -2.04 -5.18 -5.24
CA GLY A 182 -3.14 -5.19 -6.19
C GLY A 182 -4.17 -6.31 -5.96
N SER A 183 -4.13 -6.96 -4.79
CA SER A 183 -5.00 -8.10 -4.47
C SER A 183 -6.38 -7.67 -3.96
N LEU A 184 -6.53 -6.41 -3.52
CA LEU A 184 -7.78 -5.85 -2.98
C LEU A 184 -8.50 -4.96 -4.00
N ASN A 185 -9.75 -5.31 -4.28
CA ASN A 185 -10.66 -4.44 -4.98
C ASN A 185 -11.80 -4.02 -4.03
N PHE A 186 -11.75 -2.81 -3.48
CA PHE A 186 -12.72 -2.31 -2.50
C PHE A 186 -14.19 -2.42 -2.93
N LYS A 187 -14.48 -2.49 -4.23
CA LYS A 187 -15.85 -2.62 -4.73
C LYS A 187 -16.39 -4.05 -4.66
N GLU A 188 -15.51 -5.04 -4.60
CA GLU A 188 -15.86 -6.46 -4.68
C GLU A 188 -15.62 -7.20 -3.37
N ASP A 189 -14.69 -6.72 -2.52
CA ASP A 189 -14.24 -7.43 -1.31
C ASP A 189 -14.93 -6.97 -0.01
N TRP A 190 -16.26 -6.85 -0.03
CA TRP A 190 -17.04 -6.64 1.19
C TRP A 190 -16.75 -7.68 2.28
N ARG A 191 -16.34 -8.88 1.88
CA ARG A 191 -15.98 -9.96 2.81
C ARG A 191 -14.72 -9.64 3.62
N ALA A 192 -13.72 -9.01 3.02
CA ALA A 192 -12.51 -8.57 3.72
C ALA A 192 -12.86 -7.55 4.80
N LEU A 193 -13.69 -6.56 4.47
CA LEU A 193 -14.17 -5.55 5.43
C LEU A 193 -14.95 -6.20 6.60
N MET A 194 -15.86 -7.14 6.31
CA MET A 194 -16.60 -7.86 7.36
C MET A 194 -15.71 -8.72 8.24
N LYS A 195 -14.65 -9.32 7.68
CA LYS A 195 -13.65 -10.06 8.43
C LYS A 195 -12.93 -9.15 9.42
N GLU A 196 -12.47 -7.96 8.99
CA GLU A 196 -11.78 -7.00 9.87
C GLU A 196 -12.71 -6.49 11.01
N ILE A 197 -13.97 -6.21 10.70
CA ILE A 197 -14.96 -5.84 11.72
C ILE A 197 -15.14 -6.97 12.75
N LEU A 198 -15.26 -8.22 12.28
CA LEU A 198 -15.42 -9.37 13.17
C LEU A 198 -14.17 -9.58 14.05
N LEU A 199 -12.97 -9.44 13.48
CA LEU A 199 -11.72 -9.50 14.22
C LEU A 199 -11.68 -8.43 15.29
N GLY A 200 -12.02 -7.18 14.96
CA GLY A 200 -12.06 -6.09 15.93
C GLY A 200 -13.04 -6.34 17.08
N VAL A 201 -14.19 -6.98 16.81
CA VAL A 201 -15.16 -7.37 17.86
C VAL A 201 -14.59 -8.46 18.76
N VAL A 202 -13.96 -9.50 18.18
CA VAL A 202 -13.38 -10.62 18.94
C VAL A 202 -12.21 -10.17 19.79
N ASP A 203 -11.29 -9.40 19.23
CA ASP A 203 -10.11 -8.87 19.93
C ASP A 203 -10.53 -7.88 21.03
N GLY A 204 -11.50 -7.01 20.73
CA GLY A 204 -12.06 -6.09 21.71
C GLY A 204 -12.72 -6.82 22.88
N ALA A 205 -13.46 -7.90 22.62
CA ALA A 205 -14.07 -8.73 23.65
C ALA A 205 -13.01 -9.44 24.50
N ALA A 206 -11.97 -10.01 23.88
CA ALA A 206 -10.88 -10.69 24.59
C ALA A 206 -10.10 -9.72 25.49
N ILE A 207 -9.70 -8.55 24.96
CA ILE A 207 -8.99 -7.52 25.72
C ILE A 207 -9.87 -6.95 26.82
N GLY A 208 -11.15 -6.71 26.56
CA GLY A 208 -12.10 -6.24 27.55
C GLY A 208 -12.26 -7.22 28.71
N LEU A 209 -12.30 -8.51 28.43
CA LEU A 209 -12.39 -9.58 29.45
C LEU A 209 -11.11 -9.63 30.29
N ILE A 210 -9.93 -9.60 29.67
CA ILE A 210 -8.64 -9.58 30.37
C ILE A 210 -8.52 -8.33 31.25
N THR A 211 -8.84 -7.17 30.71
CA THR A 211 -8.79 -5.89 31.42
C THR A 211 -9.77 -5.89 32.61
N GLY A 212 -10.98 -6.40 32.41
CA GLY A 212 -11.98 -6.53 33.47
C GLY A 212 -11.52 -7.47 34.60
N CYS A 213 -10.90 -8.62 34.27
CA CYS A 213 -10.32 -9.52 35.25
C CYS A 213 -9.18 -8.86 36.02
N LEU A 214 -8.26 -8.15 35.35
CA LEU A 214 -7.14 -7.46 35.99
C LEU A 214 -7.61 -6.35 36.92
N LEU A 215 -8.60 -5.58 36.54
CA LEU A 215 -9.18 -4.53 37.38
C LEU A 215 -9.91 -5.10 38.59
N TYR A 216 -10.59 -6.24 38.44
CA TYR A 216 -11.30 -6.90 39.51
C TYR A 216 -10.31 -7.51 40.54
N THR A 217 -9.16 -8.02 40.07
CA THR A 217 -8.12 -8.64 40.97
C THR A 217 -7.13 -7.62 41.52
N SER A 218 -7.12 -6.38 41.02
CA SER A 218 -6.25 -5.32 41.53
C SER A 218 -6.72 -4.86 42.91
N PRO A 219 -5.83 -4.83 43.95
CA PRO A 219 -6.23 -4.37 45.25
C PRO A 219 -6.73 -2.94 45.24
N SER A 220 -7.89 -2.70 45.85
CA SER A 220 -8.45 -1.35 45.98
C SER A 220 -7.51 -0.47 46.78
N PRO A 221 -7.32 0.82 46.44
CA PRO A 221 -6.58 1.76 47.30
C PRO A 221 -7.11 1.85 48.75
N ARG A 222 -8.32 1.35 49.00
CA ARG A 222 -8.91 1.28 50.34
C ARG A 222 -8.39 0.13 51.17
N ASP A 223 -7.88 -0.93 50.53
CA ASP A 223 -7.38 -2.12 51.25
C ASP A 223 -6.00 -1.88 51.91
N GLY A 224 -5.22 -0.89 51.40
CA GLY A 224 -3.96 -0.45 51.98
C GLY A 224 -4.06 0.53 53.14
N LEU A 225 -5.27 0.99 53.50
CA LEU A 225 -5.50 1.90 54.62
C LEU A 225 -6.04 1.17 55.88
N LEU A 226 -6.24 -0.14 55.80
CA LEU A 226 -6.73 -0.96 56.90
C LEU A 226 -5.66 -1.94 57.45
N SER A 227 -4.44 -1.82 56.98
CA SER A 227 -3.24 -2.48 57.50
C SER A 227 -2.30 -1.43 58.10
#